data_ab40daa2388aba453e71872ff2a9d4b1
#
_entry.id   ab40daa2388aba453e71872ff2a9d4b1
#
_cell.length_a   1.000
_cell.length_b   1.000
_cell.length_c   1.000
_cell.angle_alpha   90.00
_cell.angle_beta   90.00
_cell.angle_gamma   90.00
#
_symmetry.space_group_name_H-M   'P 1'
#
loop_
_entity.id
_entity.type
_entity.pdbx_description
1 polymer ?
#
loop_
_entity_poly.entity_id
_entity_poly.type
_entity_poly.pdbx_seq_one_letter_code
_entity_poly.pdbx_strand_id
1 'polypeptide(L)'
;MIDQNLRDHLKAIEKYVKADLTVQADTIEGLAEQLGIDPATLAKTLADWNEVVKNQRDPEFGRTTGMNADLTTAPYYAIKVAPGIHHTMGGIRIDTKAQVINTEGKPIPGLFAAGEVCGGVHGGNRLGGNAVADIVIFGRIAAQSAFDYLK
;
A
#
# COMPACT_ATOMS: atom_id res chain seq x y z
N MET A 1 -8.74 12.27 0.40
CA MET A 1 -9.73 13.17 -0.19
C MET A 1 -9.41 13.37 -1.66
N ILE A 2 -10.40 13.58 -2.49
CA ILE A 2 -10.29 13.82 -3.94
C ILE A 2 -11.40 14.81 -4.34
N ASP A 3 -11.23 15.46 -5.48
CA ASP A 3 -12.21 16.31 -6.10
C ASP A 3 -12.77 15.70 -7.40
N GLN A 4 -13.66 16.39 -8.08
CA GLN A 4 -14.26 15.89 -9.31
C GLN A 4 -13.22 15.74 -10.43
N ASN A 5 -12.26 16.63 -10.53
CA ASN A 5 -11.19 16.55 -11.53
C ASN A 5 -10.37 15.26 -11.38
N LEU A 6 -9.96 14.91 -10.15
CA LEU A 6 -9.27 13.65 -9.89
C LEU A 6 -10.15 12.43 -10.16
N ARG A 7 -11.44 12.50 -9.82
CA ARG A 7 -12.39 11.41 -10.10
C ARG A 7 -12.49 11.13 -11.61
N ASP A 8 -12.58 12.16 -12.43
CA ASP A 8 -12.72 12.03 -13.89
C ASP A 8 -11.47 11.39 -14.53
N HIS A 9 -10.29 11.66 -13.98
CA HIS A 9 -9.02 11.16 -14.51
C HIS A 9 -8.58 9.80 -13.93
N LEU A 10 -9.07 9.41 -12.76
CA LEU A 10 -8.65 8.20 -12.05
C LEU A 10 -9.77 7.16 -11.99
N LYS A 11 -9.87 6.30 -13.01
CA LYS A 11 -10.89 5.24 -13.09
C LYS A 11 -11.00 4.34 -11.84
N ALA A 12 -9.93 4.22 -11.06
CA ALA A 12 -9.93 3.44 -9.83
C ALA A 12 -10.89 4.01 -8.78
N ILE A 13 -11.08 5.33 -8.75
CA ILE A 13 -11.94 6.04 -7.79
C ILE A 13 -13.41 5.68 -8.01
N GLU A 14 -13.83 5.51 -9.27
CA GLU A 14 -15.20 5.15 -9.61
C GLU A 14 -15.67 3.84 -8.97
N LYS A 15 -14.75 2.90 -8.72
CA LYS A 15 -15.06 1.65 -7.99
C LYS A 15 -15.44 1.91 -6.54
N TYR A 16 -14.78 2.86 -5.88
CA TYR A 16 -15.09 3.22 -4.49
C TYR A 16 -16.42 3.97 -4.40
N VAL A 17 -16.70 4.86 -5.37
CA VAL A 17 -17.99 5.57 -5.44
C VAL A 17 -19.13 4.59 -5.67
N LYS A 18 -18.99 3.65 -6.62
CA LYS A 18 -20.02 2.61 -6.90
C LYS A 18 -20.23 1.64 -5.75
N ALA A 19 -19.21 1.42 -4.94
CA ALA A 19 -19.26 0.55 -3.77
C ALA A 19 -19.79 1.27 -2.51
N ASP A 20 -20.23 2.53 -2.63
CA ASP A 20 -20.72 3.36 -1.51
C ASP A 20 -19.68 3.50 -0.37
N LEU A 21 -18.40 3.58 -0.74
CA LEU A 21 -17.30 3.74 0.20
C LEU A 21 -16.83 5.20 0.32
N THR A 22 -17.55 6.12 -0.31
CA THR A 22 -17.21 7.54 -0.34
C THR A 22 -18.29 8.39 0.29
N VAL A 23 -17.89 9.45 0.97
CA VAL A 23 -18.76 10.57 1.35
C VAL A 23 -18.56 11.67 0.32
N GLN A 24 -19.63 12.32 -0.12
CA GLN A 24 -19.61 13.37 -1.15
C GLN A 24 -20.30 14.64 -0.65
N ALA A 25 -19.74 15.80 -0.99
CA ALA A 25 -20.37 17.09 -0.80
C ALA A 25 -19.95 18.10 -1.89
N ASP A 26 -20.82 19.07 -2.14
CA ASP A 26 -20.58 20.13 -3.12
C ASP A 26 -19.65 21.24 -2.58
N THR A 27 -19.47 21.28 -1.27
CA THR A 27 -18.58 22.24 -0.59
C THR A 27 -17.64 21.53 0.38
N ILE A 28 -16.53 22.18 0.69
CA ILE A 28 -15.55 21.69 1.66
C ILE A 28 -16.18 21.65 3.06
N GLU A 29 -16.94 22.67 3.41
CA GLU A 29 -17.64 22.77 4.68
C GLU A 29 -18.67 21.65 4.85
N GLY A 30 -19.49 21.41 3.81
CA GLY A 30 -20.47 20.32 3.83
C GLY A 30 -19.80 18.93 3.92
N LEU A 31 -18.62 18.76 3.32
CA LEU A 31 -17.85 17.52 3.48
C LEU A 31 -17.32 17.40 4.91
N ALA A 32 -16.80 18.48 5.48
CA ALA A 32 -16.29 18.51 6.84
C ALA A 32 -17.37 18.13 7.87
N GLU A 33 -18.57 18.70 7.72
CA GLU A 33 -19.72 18.38 8.57
C GLU A 33 -20.07 16.89 8.54
N GLN A 34 -20.15 16.28 7.34
CA GLN A 34 -20.43 14.86 7.18
C GLN A 34 -19.33 13.95 7.80
N LEU A 35 -18.08 14.43 7.83
CA LEU A 35 -16.95 13.71 8.39
C LEU A 35 -16.76 13.96 9.89
N GLY A 36 -17.50 14.88 10.49
CA GLY A 36 -17.31 15.30 11.88
C GLY A 36 -15.98 16.04 12.11
N ILE A 37 -15.49 16.75 11.09
CA ILE A 37 -14.25 17.56 11.12
C ILE A 37 -14.63 19.03 11.21
N ASP A 38 -13.87 19.82 11.94
CA ASP A 38 -14.05 21.28 11.95
C ASP A 38 -13.89 21.86 10.53
N PRO A 39 -14.90 22.57 10.00
CA PRO A 39 -14.88 23.07 8.62
C PRO A 39 -13.71 24.00 8.32
N ALA A 40 -13.33 24.86 9.27
CA ALA A 40 -12.22 25.79 9.09
C ALA A 40 -10.88 25.04 9.00
N THR A 41 -10.71 24.00 9.78
CA THR A 41 -9.53 23.12 9.75
C THR A 41 -9.42 22.40 8.41
N LEU A 42 -10.51 21.84 7.88
CA LEU A 42 -10.49 21.14 6.59
C LEU A 42 -10.23 22.13 5.45
N ALA A 43 -10.90 23.29 5.44
CA ALA A 43 -10.69 24.31 4.43
C ALA A 43 -9.24 24.82 4.40
N LYS A 44 -8.65 25.06 5.58
CA LYS A 44 -7.23 25.43 5.69
C LYS A 44 -6.32 24.34 5.13
N THR A 45 -6.54 23.11 5.50
CA THR A 45 -5.72 21.96 5.02
C THR A 45 -5.73 21.85 3.51
N LEU A 46 -6.90 22.06 2.87
CA LEU A 46 -6.99 22.05 1.42
C LEU A 46 -6.29 23.25 0.78
N ALA A 47 -6.44 24.43 1.35
CA ALA A 47 -5.75 25.62 0.86
C ALA A 47 -4.22 25.44 0.95
N ASP A 48 -3.71 24.93 2.06
CA ASP A 48 -2.30 24.61 2.23
C ASP A 48 -1.83 23.57 1.19
N TRP A 49 -2.61 22.52 0.96
CA TRP A 49 -2.30 21.54 -0.08
C TRP A 49 -2.24 22.17 -1.48
N ASN A 50 -3.19 23.01 -1.84
CA ASN A 50 -3.21 23.66 -3.16
C ASN A 50 -1.99 24.59 -3.34
N GLU A 51 -1.54 25.26 -2.28
CA GLU A 51 -0.27 26.02 -2.33
C GLU A 51 0.96 25.11 -2.45
N VAL A 52 0.98 23.94 -1.79
CA VAL A 52 2.03 22.93 -1.96
C VAL A 52 2.12 22.48 -3.42
N VAL A 53 0.97 22.16 -4.03
CA VAL A 53 0.92 21.76 -5.46
C VAL A 53 1.41 22.87 -6.36
N LYS A 54 0.94 24.10 -6.17
CA LYS A 54 1.32 25.27 -6.95
C LYS A 54 2.82 25.58 -6.88
N ASN A 55 3.39 25.50 -5.67
CA ASN A 55 4.77 25.86 -5.42
C ASN A 55 5.75 24.66 -5.56
N GLN A 56 5.24 23.44 -5.78
CA GLN A 56 6.00 22.18 -5.84
C GLN A 56 6.92 22.02 -4.62
N ARG A 57 6.45 22.46 -3.46
CA ARG A 57 7.20 22.43 -2.21
C ARG A 57 6.25 22.23 -1.02
N ASP A 58 6.52 21.21 -0.26
CA ASP A 58 5.83 20.91 1.01
C ASP A 58 6.73 21.34 2.20
N PRO A 59 6.41 22.45 2.86
CA PRO A 59 7.22 22.94 3.99
C PRO A 59 6.96 22.18 5.29
N GLU A 60 5.84 21.47 5.42
CA GLU A 60 5.43 20.82 6.67
C GLU A 60 5.99 19.40 6.76
N PHE A 61 5.80 18.58 5.71
CA PHE A 61 6.18 17.15 5.69
C PHE A 61 7.35 16.84 4.76
N GLY A 62 7.86 17.81 4.01
CA GLY A 62 8.99 17.62 3.10
C GLY A 62 8.69 16.67 1.94
N ARG A 63 7.45 16.56 1.49
CA ARG A 63 7.05 15.74 0.35
C ARG A 63 7.77 16.21 -0.91
N THR A 64 8.31 15.28 -1.69
CA THR A 64 9.07 15.57 -2.92
C THR A 64 8.39 15.03 -4.18
N THR A 65 7.32 14.26 -4.06
CA THR A 65 6.62 13.61 -5.17
C THR A 65 5.10 13.61 -4.97
N GLY A 66 4.34 13.38 -6.06
CA GLY A 66 2.89 13.24 -5.98
C GLY A 66 2.14 14.56 -5.72
N MET A 67 2.73 15.70 -6.09
CA MET A 67 2.13 17.04 -5.99
C MET A 67 1.63 17.52 -7.36
N ASN A 68 0.89 16.65 -8.08
CA ASN A 68 0.54 16.88 -9.49
C ASN A 68 -0.89 17.39 -9.69
N ALA A 69 -1.72 17.37 -8.63
CA ALA A 69 -3.11 17.79 -8.73
C ALA A 69 -3.52 18.56 -7.47
N ASP A 70 -4.10 19.72 -7.69
CA ASP A 70 -4.82 20.48 -6.67
C ASP A 70 -6.20 19.87 -6.42
N LEU A 71 -6.92 20.41 -5.44
CA LEU A 71 -8.27 20.00 -5.06
C LEU A 71 -9.18 21.23 -5.06
N THR A 72 -9.57 21.66 -6.26
CA THR A 72 -10.31 22.93 -6.46
C THR A 72 -11.65 22.73 -7.13
N THR A 73 -11.96 21.54 -7.66
CA THR A 73 -13.15 21.28 -8.48
C THR A 73 -14.21 20.48 -7.72
N ALA A 74 -15.31 21.14 -7.33
CA ALA A 74 -16.44 20.45 -6.71
C ALA A 74 -17.13 19.46 -7.69
N PRO A 75 -17.84 18.44 -7.20
CA PRO A 75 -17.96 18.04 -5.81
C PRO A 75 -16.69 17.38 -5.25
N TYR A 76 -16.59 17.38 -3.92
CA TYR A 76 -15.50 16.76 -3.18
C TYR A 76 -15.89 15.41 -2.62
N TYR A 77 -14.92 14.50 -2.54
CA TYR A 77 -15.13 13.14 -2.05
C TYR A 77 -14.12 12.79 -0.96
N ALA A 78 -14.56 12.08 0.05
CA ALA A 78 -13.70 11.50 1.07
C ALA A 78 -13.88 9.99 1.15
N ILE A 79 -12.78 9.27 1.39
CA ILE A 79 -12.75 7.83 1.61
C ILE A 79 -12.08 7.61 2.96
N LYS A 80 -12.73 6.86 3.85
CA LYS A 80 -12.11 6.46 5.11
C LYS A 80 -11.05 5.41 4.85
N VAL A 81 -9.82 5.69 5.26
CA VAL A 81 -8.68 4.79 5.11
C VAL A 81 -8.02 4.53 6.46
N ALA A 82 -7.38 3.39 6.59
CA ALA A 82 -6.54 3.05 7.72
C ALA A 82 -5.21 2.47 7.22
N PRO A 83 -4.11 2.64 7.94
CA PRO A 83 -2.87 1.97 7.62
C PRO A 83 -3.03 0.46 7.76
N GLY A 84 -2.43 -0.29 6.85
CA GLY A 84 -2.42 -1.75 6.88
C GLY A 84 -1.14 -2.28 6.26
N ILE A 85 -0.63 -3.38 6.81
CA ILE A 85 0.51 -4.09 6.23
C ILE A 85 -0.04 -5.06 5.18
N HIS A 86 0.30 -4.82 3.93
CA HIS A 86 -0.13 -5.67 2.82
C HIS A 86 0.76 -6.90 2.67
N HIS A 87 2.07 -6.75 2.90
CA HIS A 87 3.08 -7.79 2.72
C HIS A 87 4.35 -7.45 3.48
N THR A 88 5.03 -8.45 4.02
CA THR A 88 6.37 -8.29 4.58
C THR A 88 7.43 -8.61 3.52
N MET A 89 8.43 -7.73 3.35
CA MET A 89 9.53 -7.95 2.40
C MET A 89 10.68 -8.72 3.04
N GLY A 90 10.88 -8.53 4.34
CA GLY A 90 11.82 -9.28 5.15
C GLY A 90 11.22 -10.58 5.68
N GLY A 91 12.08 -11.42 6.25
CA GLY A 91 11.66 -12.69 6.83
C GLY A 91 12.79 -13.69 6.99
N ILE A 92 12.43 -14.93 7.16
CA ILE A 92 13.37 -16.05 7.27
C ILE A 92 14.16 -16.21 5.96
N ARG A 93 15.48 -16.24 6.03
CA ARG A 93 16.31 -16.51 4.84
C ARG A 93 16.24 -17.98 4.47
N ILE A 94 16.07 -18.26 3.19
CA ILE A 94 16.09 -19.59 2.62
C ILE A 94 17.10 -19.69 1.47
N ASP A 95 17.55 -20.90 1.19
CA ASP A 95 18.31 -21.22 -0.03
C ASP A 95 17.38 -21.66 -1.19
N THR A 96 17.97 -22.06 -2.31
CA THR A 96 17.22 -22.51 -3.50
C THR A 96 16.48 -23.84 -3.30
N LYS A 97 16.73 -24.55 -2.18
CA LYS A 97 16.01 -25.75 -1.75
C LYS A 97 14.99 -25.45 -0.66
N ALA A 98 14.71 -24.17 -0.41
CA ALA A 98 13.82 -23.69 0.66
C ALA A 98 14.26 -24.12 2.07
N GLN A 99 15.56 -24.46 2.27
CA GLN A 99 16.13 -24.72 3.59
C GLN A 99 16.35 -23.39 4.32
N VAL A 100 15.98 -23.33 5.57
CA VAL A 100 16.19 -22.12 6.39
C VAL A 100 17.67 -21.94 6.71
N ILE A 101 18.18 -20.74 6.52
CA ILE A 101 19.58 -20.36 6.74
C ILE A 101 19.72 -19.66 8.10
N ASN A 102 20.63 -20.14 8.93
CA ASN A 102 20.95 -19.55 10.21
C ASN A 102 21.77 -18.25 10.08
N THR A 103 22.08 -17.62 11.22
CA THR A 103 22.86 -16.37 11.26
C THR A 103 24.32 -16.52 10.80
N GLU A 104 24.85 -17.76 10.76
CA GLU A 104 26.18 -18.08 10.24
C GLU A 104 26.20 -18.34 8.72
N GLY A 105 25.02 -18.26 8.06
CA GLY A 105 24.89 -18.55 6.64
C GLY A 105 24.80 -20.03 6.28
N LYS A 106 24.52 -20.91 7.25
CA LYS A 106 24.41 -22.36 7.04
C LYS A 106 22.95 -22.83 7.10
N PRO A 107 22.54 -23.81 6.29
CA PRO A 107 21.23 -24.43 6.41
C PRO A 107 21.01 -25.04 7.79
N ILE A 108 19.83 -24.85 8.35
CA ILE A 108 19.38 -25.54 9.57
C ILE A 108 18.81 -26.90 9.15
N PRO A 109 19.42 -28.04 9.60
CA PRO A 109 18.96 -29.36 9.18
C PRO A 109 17.50 -29.62 9.54
N GLY A 110 16.70 -30.11 8.56
CA GLY A 110 15.31 -30.46 8.75
C GLY A 110 14.35 -29.28 8.85
N LEU A 111 14.80 -28.03 8.67
CA LEU A 111 13.96 -26.85 8.71
C LEU A 111 13.81 -26.22 7.32
N PHE A 112 12.55 -26.12 6.85
CA PHE A 112 12.19 -25.56 5.56
C PHE A 112 11.14 -24.46 5.74
N ALA A 113 11.14 -23.46 4.85
CA ALA A 113 10.15 -22.39 4.86
C ALA A 113 9.81 -21.93 3.45
N ALA A 114 8.60 -21.43 3.27
CA ALA A 114 8.12 -20.89 1.99
C ALA A 114 7.03 -19.84 2.20
N GLY A 115 6.83 -18.97 1.19
CA GLY A 115 5.79 -17.95 1.18
C GLY A 115 6.19 -16.67 1.91
N GLU A 116 5.22 -15.88 2.33
CA GLU A 116 5.43 -14.53 2.88
C GLU A 116 6.38 -14.49 4.10
N VAL A 117 6.47 -15.56 4.86
CA VAL A 117 7.40 -15.67 6.00
C VAL A 117 8.87 -15.61 5.56
N CYS A 118 9.17 -15.87 4.28
CA CYS A 118 10.51 -15.87 3.73
C CYS A 118 10.91 -14.49 3.21
N GLY A 119 12.09 -14.00 3.63
CA GLY A 119 12.69 -12.78 3.11
C GLY A 119 13.67 -13.05 1.96
N GLY A 120 13.90 -12.02 1.14
CA GLY A 120 14.90 -12.02 0.08
C GLY A 120 14.42 -12.50 -1.29
N VAL A 121 13.29 -13.18 -1.40
CA VAL A 121 12.74 -13.66 -2.68
C VAL A 121 12.35 -12.51 -3.61
N HIS A 122 11.77 -11.46 -3.05
CA HIS A 122 11.23 -10.33 -3.82
C HIS A 122 12.11 -9.06 -3.77
N GLY A 123 13.29 -9.12 -3.17
CA GLY A 123 14.14 -7.96 -2.99
C GLY A 123 13.50 -6.89 -2.08
N GLY A 124 13.63 -5.63 -2.46
CA GLY A 124 13.13 -4.49 -1.67
C GLY A 124 11.63 -4.24 -1.78
N ASN A 125 10.97 -4.76 -2.84
CA ASN A 125 9.52 -4.59 -3.03
C ASN A 125 8.96 -5.64 -3.99
N ARG A 126 7.88 -6.31 -3.59
CA ARG A 126 7.21 -7.33 -4.39
C ARG A 126 6.27 -6.70 -5.43
N LEU A 127 6.39 -7.09 -6.68
CA LEU A 127 5.40 -6.76 -7.72
C LEU A 127 4.06 -7.43 -7.43
N GLY A 128 2.97 -6.69 -7.69
CA GLY A 128 1.60 -7.18 -7.49
C GLY A 128 1.35 -8.50 -8.25
N GLY A 129 0.64 -9.43 -7.62
CA GLY A 129 0.35 -10.76 -8.19
C GLY A 129 1.41 -11.84 -7.90
N ASN A 130 2.69 -11.48 -7.71
CA ASN A 130 3.77 -12.46 -7.54
C ASN A 130 3.72 -13.26 -6.23
N ALA A 131 2.90 -12.86 -5.25
CA ALA A 131 2.70 -13.66 -4.04
C ALA A 131 2.19 -15.06 -4.35
N VAL A 132 1.24 -15.19 -5.29
CA VAL A 132 0.66 -16.50 -5.64
C VAL A 132 1.70 -17.39 -6.30
N ALA A 133 2.52 -16.86 -7.21
CA ALA A 133 3.62 -17.62 -7.82
C ALA A 133 4.64 -18.06 -6.77
N ASP A 134 5.03 -17.19 -5.85
CA ASP A 134 5.95 -17.47 -4.76
C ASP A 134 5.47 -18.64 -3.89
N ILE A 135 4.27 -18.51 -3.29
CA ILE A 135 3.75 -19.54 -2.37
C ILE A 135 3.57 -20.91 -3.05
N VAL A 136 3.21 -20.95 -4.33
CA VAL A 136 3.04 -22.19 -5.08
C VAL A 136 4.40 -22.84 -5.41
N ILE A 137 5.34 -22.05 -5.93
CA ILE A 137 6.64 -22.56 -6.37
C ILE A 137 7.48 -22.98 -5.16
N PHE A 138 7.71 -22.08 -4.21
CA PHE A 138 8.55 -22.38 -3.04
C PHE A 138 7.87 -23.35 -2.08
N GLY A 139 6.55 -23.38 -1.97
CA GLY A 139 5.83 -24.40 -1.22
C GLY A 139 6.08 -25.81 -1.75
N ARG A 140 6.07 -25.98 -3.10
CA ARG A 140 6.42 -27.27 -3.73
C ARG A 140 7.87 -27.64 -3.54
N ILE A 141 8.79 -26.68 -3.68
CA ILE A 141 10.23 -26.92 -3.44
C ILE A 141 10.47 -27.34 -1.98
N ALA A 142 9.87 -26.64 -1.02
CA ALA A 142 10.01 -26.97 0.40
C ALA A 142 9.50 -28.38 0.72
N ALA A 143 8.33 -28.75 0.17
CA ALA A 143 7.77 -30.09 0.37
C ALA A 143 8.66 -31.19 -0.24
N GLN A 144 9.18 -30.99 -1.46
CA GLN A 144 10.09 -31.94 -2.08
C GLN A 144 11.40 -32.06 -1.33
N SER A 145 11.98 -30.94 -0.90
CA SER A 145 13.22 -30.93 -0.13
C SER A 145 13.07 -31.60 1.24
N ALA A 146 11.94 -31.39 1.91
CA ALA A 146 11.62 -32.07 3.17
C ALA A 146 11.45 -33.58 2.99
N PHE A 147 10.77 -34.00 1.91
CA PHE A 147 10.64 -35.43 1.59
C PHE A 147 12.00 -36.08 1.32
N ASP A 148 12.86 -35.42 0.55
CA ASP A 148 14.21 -35.95 0.23
C ASP A 148 15.14 -35.98 1.44
N TYR A 149 14.94 -35.08 2.40
CA TYR A 149 15.66 -35.05 3.67
C TYR A 149 15.36 -36.27 4.58
N LEU A 150 14.15 -36.85 4.45
CA LEU A 150 13.71 -37.97 5.27
C LEU A 150 14.12 -39.37 4.69
N LYS A 151 14.70 -39.42 3.50
CA LYS A 151 15.22 -40.63 2.89
C LYS A 151 16.63 -40.92 3.33
#